data_574bfcfca751ce667b4a98d259902d01
#
_entry.id   574bfcfca751ce667b4a98d259902d01
#
_cell.length_a   1.000
_cell.length_b   1.000
_cell.length_c   1.000
_cell.angle_alpha   90.00
_cell.angle_beta   90.00
_cell.angle_gamma   90.00
#
_symmetry.space_group_name_H-M   'P 1'
#
loop_
_entity.id
_entity.type
_entity.pdbx_description
1 polymer ?
#
loop_
_entity_poly.entity_id
_entity_poly.type
_entity_poly.pdbx_seq_one_letter_code
_entity_poly.pdbx_strand_id
1 'polypeptide(L)'
;VYQLIIDQVEYSGTGSILKLIEDRKKELSLLGLFDDDKKKKLPKYPKSIGVLTSSSGSVIHDIIHRISERFPVTQIKVFPISVQGKNSHIEIIDFLDLIENYDSKDFLKPDLIIFARGGGSLEELMPFNEPDLIKRVFKLKIPNISAIGHDTDYTLLDYVSDLRAPTPTAAAEIAVPDKNYLLNQIQDLQVKLNQSIEQKYLSIEQLLLRFKNSVNYFSNSI
;
A
#
# COMPACT_ATOMS: atom_id res chain seq x y z
N VAL A 1 13.87 60.90 -11.97
CA VAL A 1 13.22 59.59 -12.18
C VAL A 1 14.22 58.56 -11.76
N TYR A 2 13.93 57.79 -10.69
CA TYR A 2 14.75 56.67 -10.28
C TYR A 2 14.26 55.42 -11.00
N GLN A 3 15.12 54.69 -11.68
CA GLN A 3 14.83 53.38 -12.26
C GLN A 3 15.56 52.34 -11.43
N LEU A 4 14.79 51.29 -11.02
CA LEU A 4 15.36 50.06 -10.42
C LEU A 4 15.57 49.08 -11.56
N ILE A 5 16.86 48.74 -11.82
CA ILE A 5 17.20 47.68 -12.75
C ILE A 5 17.34 46.40 -11.87
N ILE A 6 16.49 45.42 -12.10
CA ILE A 6 16.53 44.11 -11.40
C ILE A 6 17.35 43.19 -12.32
N ASP A 7 18.58 42.88 -11.95
CA ASP A 7 19.45 41.98 -12.73
C ASP A 7 19.17 40.50 -12.42
N GLN A 8 18.65 40.20 -11.25
CA GLN A 8 18.37 38.83 -10.85
C GLN A 8 17.24 38.79 -9.78
N VAL A 9 16.28 37.91 -9.97
CA VAL A 9 15.24 37.61 -8.97
C VAL A 9 15.44 36.20 -8.47
N GLU A 10 15.96 36.05 -7.27
CA GLU A 10 16.02 34.77 -6.59
C GLU A 10 14.81 34.64 -5.65
N TYR A 11 14.12 33.52 -5.76
CA TYR A 11 13.14 33.12 -4.76
C TYR A 11 13.89 32.68 -3.50
N SER A 12 14.04 33.62 -2.57
CA SER A 12 14.83 33.48 -1.35
C SER A 12 14.22 32.52 -0.30
N GLY A 13 13.58 31.46 -0.68
CA GLY A 13 13.01 30.47 0.24
C GLY A 13 13.01 29.09 -0.35
N THR A 14 12.39 28.90 -1.50
CA THR A 14 12.21 27.58 -2.13
C THR A 14 13.53 26.95 -2.60
N GLY A 15 14.46 27.72 -3.13
CA GLY A 15 15.77 27.22 -3.58
C GLY A 15 16.62 26.66 -2.44
N SER A 16 16.60 27.28 -1.27
CA SER A 16 17.33 26.79 -0.10
C SER A 16 16.71 25.50 0.47
N ILE A 17 15.39 25.37 0.45
CA ILE A 17 14.68 24.18 0.89
C ILE A 17 14.94 23.01 -0.04
N LEU A 18 14.87 23.22 -1.36
CA LEU A 18 15.19 22.18 -2.34
C LEU A 18 16.62 21.68 -2.20
N LYS A 19 17.58 22.58 -2.03
CA LYS A 19 18.99 22.20 -1.76
C LYS A 19 19.10 21.37 -0.47
N LEU A 20 18.44 21.78 0.60
CA LEU A 20 18.44 21.03 1.85
C LEU A 20 17.88 19.61 1.67
N ILE A 21 16.76 19.46 0.95
CA ILE A 21 16.16 18.13 0.66
C ILE A 21 17.13 17.29 -0.17
N GLU A 22 17.81 17.90 -1.17
CA GLU A 22 18.77 17.18 -2.00
C GLU A 22 20.01 16.72 -1.21
N ASP A 23 20.53 17.56 -0.33
CA ASP A 23 21.66 17.21 0.54
C ASP A 23 21.28 16.08 1.52
N ARG A 24 20.10 16.15 2.14
CA ARG A 24 19.54 15.08 2.98
C ARG A 24 19.34 13.78 2.19
N LYS A 25 18.84 13.88 0.95
CA LYS A 25 18.66 12.73 0.07
C LYS A 25 19.99 12.02 -0.19
N LYS A 26 21.05 12.77 -0.51
CA LYS A 26 22.39 12.21 -0.74
C LYS A 26 22.90 11.50 0.51
N GLU A 27 22.80 12.14 1.67
CA GLU A 27 23.23 11.56 2.96
C GLU A 27 22.51 10.23 3.26
N LEU A 28 21.17 10.22 3.17
CA LEU A 28 20.37 9.04 3.49
C LEU A 28 20.53 7.92 2.45
N SER A 29 20.79 8.27 1.20
CA SER A 29 21.11 7.31 0.15
C SER A 29 22.46 6.62 0.39
N LEU A 30 23.49 7.35 0.84
CA LEU A 30 24.79 6.77 1.23
C LEU A 30 24.67 5.77 2.39
N LEU A 31 23.65 5.93 3.25
CA LEU A 31 23.32 4.97 4.31
C LEU A 31 22.52 3.76 3.80
N GLY A 32 22.17 3.71 2.52
CA GLY A 32 21.41 2.63 1.90
C GLY A 32 19.95 2.55 2.35
N LEU A 33 19.34 3.70 2.76
CA LEU A 33 17.96 3.70 3.24
C LEU A 33 16.93 3.62 2.10
N PHE A 34 17.35 3.86 0.87
CA PHE A 34 16.47 3.88 -0.30
C PHE A 34 16.66 2.67 -1.22
N ASP A 35 17.45 1.67 -0.79
CA ASP A 35 17.73 0.48 -1.58
C ASP A 35 16.47 -0.36 -1.76
N ASP A 36 16.15 -0.73 -3.00
CA ASP A 36 14.91 -1.47 -3.33
C ASP A 36 14.90 -2.90 -2.77
N ASP A 37 16.06 -3.51 -2.56
CA ASP A 37 16.20 -4.84 -1.98
C ASP A 37 15.82 -4.90 -0.49
N LYS A 38 15.75 -3.75 0.17
CA LYS A 38 15.33 -3.61 1.57
C LYS A 38 13.84 -3.35 1.74
N LYS A 39 13.14 -3.08 0.64
CA LYS A 39 11.70 -2.83 0.66
C LYS A 39 10.91 -4.10 0.91
N LYS A 40 9.93 -4.00 1.78
CA LYS A 40 9.04 -5.10 2.15
C LYS A 40 7.95 -5.29 1.11
N LYS A 41 7.57 -6.55 0.88
CA LYS A 41 6.41 -6.87 0.04
C LYS A 41 5.13 -6.52 0.79
N LEU A 42 4.20 -5.87 0.08
CA LEU A 42 2.89 -5.57 0.63
C LEU A 42 2.08 -6.86 0.82
N PRO A 43 1.25 -6.95 1.87
CA PRO A 43 0.35 -8.07 2.07
C PRO A 43 -0.71 -8.12 0.97
N LYS A 44 -0.91 -9.29 0.37
CA LYS A 44 -1.91 -9.47 -0.70
C LYS A 44 -3.35 -9.31 -0.22
N TYR A 45 -3.61 -9.69 1.04
CA TYR A 45 -4.94 -9.66 1.67
C TYR A 45 -4.82 -9.09 3.09
N PRO A 46 -4.65 -7.77 3.25
CA PRO A 46 -4.52 -7.17 4.58
C PRO A 46 -5.83 -7.29 5.34
N LYS A 47 -5.76 -7.76 6.58
CA LYS A 47 -6.93 -7.80 7.48
C LYS A 47 -7.19 -6.42 8.09
N SER A 48 -6.13 -5.67 8.34
CA SER A 48 -6.19 -4.35 8.95
C SER A 48 -5.19 -3.40 8.30
N ILE A 49 -5.66 -2.21 7.93
CA ILE A 49 -4.84 -1.13 7.36
C ILE A 49 -4.88 0.06 8.32
N GLY A 50 -3.70 0.54 8.69
CA GLY A 50 -3.53 1.79 9.43
C GLY A 50 -3.37 2.97 8.48
N VAL A 51 -4.18 3.99 8.61
CA VAL A 51 -4.07 5.22 7.80
C VAL A 51 -3.64 6.37 8.70
N LEU A 52 -2.43 6.88 8.47
CA LEU A 52 -1.89 8.06 9.14
C LEU A 52 -2.21 9.29 8.30
N THR A 53 -3.12 10.12 8.76
CA THR A 53 -3.58 11.32 8.06
C THR A 53 -4.23 12.30 9.03
N SER A 54 -4.56 13.51 8.57
CA SER A 54 -5.31 14.47 9.39
C SER A 54 -6.76 14.01 9.62
N SER A 55 -7.31 14.34 10.79
CA SER A 55 -8.69 13.95 11.16
C SER A 55 -9.77 14.64 10.32
N SER A 56 -9.49 15.78 9.72
CA SER A 56 -10.46 16.66 9.07
C SER A 56 -10.32 16.76 7.54
N GLY A 57 -9.40 15.97 6.93
CA GLY A 57 -9.12 16.04 5.49
C GLY A 57 -10.08 15.19 4.65
N SER A 58 -10.37 15.63 3.41
CA SER A 58 -11.11 14.82 2.41
C SER A 58 -10.40 13.48 2.11
N VAL A 59 -9.07 13.48 2.22
CA VAL A 59 -8.19 12.33 1.95
C VAL A 59 -8.63 11.06 2.70
N ILE A 60 -9.04 11.18 3.97
CA ILE A 60 -9.49 10.02 4.74
C ILE A 60 -10.79 9.43 4.21
N HIS A 61 -11.73 10.29 3.82
CA HIS A 61 -13.00 9.85 3.25
C HIS A 61 -12.78 9.12 1.92
N ASP A 62 -11.88 9.63 1.08
CA ASP A 62 -11.53 9.03 -0.21
C ASP A 62 -10.91 7.64 -0.01
N ILE A 63 -9.98 7.48 0.94
CA ILE A 63 -9.35 6.19 1.26
C ILE A 63 -10.39 5.20 1.81
N ILE A 64 -11.20 5.61 2.79
CA ILE A 64 -12.23 4.75 3.39
C ILE A 64 -13.23 4.30 2.34
N HIS A 65 -13.74 5.24 1.54
CA HIS A 65 -14.69 4.94 0.47
C HIS A 65 -14.11 3.94 -0.53
N ARG A 66 -12.89 4.18 -0.98
CA ARG A 66 -12.24 3.35 -2.01
C ARG A 66 -11.93 1.93 -1.51
N ILE A 67 -11.42 1.78 -0.29
CA ILE A 67 -11.17 0.46 0.31
C ILE A 67 -12.49 -0.28 0.55
N SER A 68 -13.51 0.40 1.09
CA SER A 68 -14.82 -0.21 1.38
C SER A 68 -15.54 -0.68 0.12
N GLU A 69 -15.44 0.07 -0.98
CA GLU A 69 -15.99 -0.32 -2.28
C GLU A 69 -15.25 -1.54 -2.85
N ARG A 70 -13.91 -1.50 -2.80
CA ARG A 70 -13.04 -2.45 -3.48
C ARG A 70 -12.88 -3.77 -2.71
N PHE A 71 -12.74 -3.71 -1.38
CA PHE A 71 -12.53 -4.88 -0.53
C PHE A 71 -13.04 -4.65 0.91
N PRO A 72 -14.36 -4.77 1.14
CA PRO A 72 -15.03 -4.36 2.38
C PRO A 72 -14.69 -5.18 3.63
N VAL A 73 -13.95 -6.28 3.50
CA VAL A 73 -13.57 -7.14 4.64
C VAL A 73 -12.34 -6.64 5.39
N THR A 74 -11.60 -5.68 4.82
CA THR A 74 -10.43 -5.08 5.46
C THR A 74 -10.87 -4.03 6.50
N GLN A 75 -10.36 -4.16 7.72
CA GLN A 75 -10.56 -3.14 8.75
C GLN A 75 -9.66 -1.92 8.48
N ILE A 76 -10.22 -0.73 8.55
CA ILE A 76 -9.49 0.52 8.42
C ILE A 76 -9.36 1.15 9.80
N LYS A 77 -8.15 1.41 10.23
CA LYS A 77 -7.82 2.12 11.48
C LYS A 77 -7.24 3.47 11.13
N VAL A 78 -7.95 4.50 11.49
CA VAL A 78 -7.51 5.87 11.26
C VAL A 78 -6.72 6.34 12.45
N PHE A 79 -5.54 6.84 12.17
CA PHE A 79 -4.66 7.41 13.15
C PHE A 79 -4.49 8.90 12.85
N PRO A 80 -5.25 9.74 13.56
CA PRO A 80 -5.19 11.18 13.36
C PRO A 80 -3.83 11.71 13.79
N ILE A 81 -3.10 12.28 12.85
CA ILE A 81 -1.81 12.93 13.07
C ILE A 81 -1.81 14.32 12.44
N SER A 82 -0.95 15.19 12.92
CA SER A 82 -0.68 16.45 12.25
C SER A 82 0.13 16.20 10.98
N VAL A 83 -0.43 16.51 9.82
CA VAL A 83 0.24 16.32 8.52
C VAL A 83 0.93 17.60 8.02
N GLN A 84 1.00 18.63 8.86
CA GLN A 84 1.67 19.92 8.61
C GLN A 84 2.16 20.53 9.92
N GLY A 85 3.16 21.40 9.83
CA GLY A 85 3.77 22.04 11.00
C GLY A 85 5.12 21.41 11.38
N LYS A 86 5.97 22.18 12.04
CA LYS A 86 7.38 21.81 12.31
C LYS A 86 7.56 20.51 13.10
N ASN A 87 6.60 20.15 13.96
CA ASN A 87 6.70 19.00 14.86
C ASN A 87 5.92 17.76 14.35
N SER A 88 5.29 17.83 13.18
CA SER A 88 4.51 16.70 12.64
C SER A 88 5.32 15.41 12.49
N HIS A 89 6.59 15.52 12.13
CA HIS A 89 7.48 14.35 12.02
C HIS A 89 7.69 13.65 13.35
N ILE A 90 7.75 14.38 14.46
CA ILE A 90 7.91 13.83 15.83
C ILE A 90 6.63 13.06 16.20
N GLU A 91 5.47 13.65 15.98
CA GLU A 91 4.18 13.01 16.23
C GLU A 91 4.03 11.70 15.45
N ILE A 92 4.48 11.68 14.19
CA ILE A 92 4.48 10.46 13.38
C ILE A 92 5.43 9.40 13.97
N ILE A 93 6.63 9.79 14.38
CA ILE A 93 7.62 8.88 15.00
C ILE A 93 7.04 8.26 16.27
N ASP A 94 6.55 9.09 17.19
CA ASP A 94 5.97 8.66 18.47
C ASP A 94 4.82 7.66 18.23
N PHE A 95 4.02 7.94 17.21
CA PHE A 95 2.90 7.10 16.85
C PHE A 95 3.35 5.75 16.25
N LEU A 96 4.39 5.73 15.40
CA LEU A 96 4.97 4.50 14.90
C LEU A 96 5.60 3.65 16.01
N ASP A 97 6.22 4.29 17.00
CA ASP A 97 6.75 3.63 18.18
C ASP A 97 5.63 3.01 19.03
N LEU A 98 4.55 3.73 19.19
CA LEU A 98 3.37 3.24 19.91
C LEU A 98 2.76 2.01 19.19
N ILE A 99 2.56 2.07 17.88
CA ILE A 99 2.00 0.94 17.10
C ILE A 99 2.89 -0.31 17.22
N GLU A 100 4.21 -0.16 17.14
CA GLU A 100 5.12 -1.32 17.19
C GLU A 100 5.25 -1.92 18.59
N ASN A 101 5.23 -1.07 19.63
CA ASN A 101 5.46 -1.50 21.00
C ASN A 101 4.17 -1.86 21.75
N TYR A 102 3.01 -1.46 21.22
CA TYR A 102 1.73 -1.73 21.88
C TYR A 102 1.35 -3.21 21.72
N ASP A 103 1.38 -3.95 22.82
CA ASP A 103 1.01 -5.36 22.86
C ASP A 103 -0.24 -5.52 23.74
N SER A 104 -1.41 -5.37 23.15
CA SER A 104 -2.67 -5.67 23.81
C SER A 104 -3.52 -6.57 22.94
N LYS A 105 -4.29 -7.48 23.57
CA LYS A 105 -5.19 -8.41 22.86
C LYS A 105 -6.29 -7.68 22.08
N ASP A 106 -6.61 -6.45 22.47
CA ASP A 106 -7.67 -5.63 21.88
C ASP A 106 -7.17 -4.72 20.75
N PHE A 107 -5.85 -4.57 20.59
CA PHE A 107 -5.26 -3.76 19.54
C PHE A 107 -4.59 -4.66 18.49
N LEU A 108 -5.32 -4.95 17.42
CA LEU A 108 -4.73 -5.60 16.27
C LEU A 108 -3.76 -4.62 15.58
N LYS A 109 -2.47 -4.95 15.56
CA LYS A 109 -1.49 -4.20 14.78
C LYS A 109 -1.93 -4.20 13.30
N PRO A 110 -1.82 -3.07 12.59
CA PRO A 110 -2.14 -3.06 11.16
C PRO A 110 -1.15 -3.93 10.38
N ASP A 111 -1.64 -4.62 9.37
CA ASP A 111 -0.82 -5.42 8.44
C ASP A 111 -0.11 -4.52 7.42
N LEU A 112 -0.61 -3.31 7.24
CA LEU A 112 -0.14 -2.31 6.29
C LEU A 112 -0.40 -0.91 6.84
N ILE A 113 0.54 0.01 6.63
CA ILE A 113 0.39 1.43 6.97
C ILE A 113 0.34 2.25 5.69
N ILE A 114 -0.58 3.22 5.64
CA ILE A 114 -0.65 4.24 4.58
C ILE A 114 -0.38 5.60 5.21
N PHE A 115 0.68 6.26 4.78
CA PHE A 115 0.92 7.67 5.04
C PHE A 115 0.20 8.47 3.98
N ALA A 116 -0.83 9.23 4.36
CA ALA A 116 -1.66 9.93 3.40
C ALA A 116 -1.79 11.42 3.72
N ARG A 117 -1.50 12.23 2.70
CA ARG A 117 -1.72 13.66 2.72
C ARG A 117 -2.08 14.13 1.32
N GLY A 118 -3.01 15.07 1.22
CA GLY A 118 -3.25 15.82 -0.02
C GLY A 118 -2.07 16.69 -0.41
N GLY A 119 -2.15 17.37 -1.55
CA GLY A 119 -1.14 18.32 -1.98
C GLY A 119 -0.90 19.46 -0.98
N GLY A 120 0.20 20.18 -1.16
CA GLY A 120 0.58 21.32 -0.33
C GLY A 120 1.85 21.99 -0.84
N SER A 121 2.22 23.10 -0.24
CA SER A 121 3.47 23.77 -0.56
C SER A 121 4.69 22.94 -0.12
N LEU A 122 5.84 23.23 -0.68
CA LEU A 122 7.10 22.55 -0.34
C LEU A 122 7.40 22.65 1.17
N GLU A 123 7.11 23.82 1.76
CA GLU A 123 7.27 24.06 3.20
C GLU A 123 6.35 23.18 4.05
N GLU A 124 5.13 22.95 3.58
CA GLU A 124 4.18 22.09 4.27
C GLU A 124 4.53 20.61 4.18
N LEU A 125 5.29 20.21 3.15
CA LEU A 125 5.78 18.85 2.96
C LEU A 125 7.11 18.59 3.68
N MET A 126 7.74 19.61 4.27
CA MET A 126 9.03 19.48 4.96
C MET A 126 9.06 18.41 6.07
N PRO A 127 8.01 18.19 6.90
CA PRO A 127 8.02 17.14 7.90
C PRO A 127 8.30 15.74 7.34
N PHE A 128 7.89 15.47 6.10
CA PHE A 128 8.11 14.20 5.40
C PHE A 128 9.51 14.09 4.77
N ASN A 129 10.33 15.13 4.94
CA ASN A 129 11.74 15.20 4.52
C ASN A 129 12.69 15.25 5.72
N GLU A 130 12.20 14.99 6.94
CA GLU A 130 13.03 15.00 8.14
C GLU A 130 13.81 13.68 8.30
N PRO A 131 15.15 13.71 8.45
CA PRO A 131 15.98 12.51 8.48
C PRO A 131 15.60 11.51 9.57
N ASP A 132 15.13 12.00 10.73
CA ASP A 132 14.76 11.13 11.83
C ASP A 132 13.50 10.33 11.52
N LEU A 133 12.52 10.93 10.86
CA LEU A 133 11.34 10.23 10.35
C LEU A 133 11.74 9.15 9.34
N ILE A 134 12.61 9.49 8.40
CA ILE A 134 13.07 8.55 7.36
C ILE A 134 13.78 7.34 7.98
N LYS A 135 14.70 7.60 8.93
CA LYS A 135 15.39 6.53 9.67
C LYS A 135 14.42 5.67 10.48
N ARG A 136 13.36 6.27 11.04
CA ARG A 136 12.33 5.53 11.78
C ARG A 136 11.48 4.66 10.86
N VAL A 137 11.03 5.18 9.72
CA VAL A 137 10.24 4.43 8.74
C VAL A 137 11.05 3.28 8.13
N PHE A 138 12.34 3.48 7.87
CA PHE A 138 13.23 2.40 7.43
C PHE A 138 13.28 1.23 8.41
N LYS A 139 13.24 1.50 9.71
CA LYS A 139 13.25 0.46 10.76
C LYS A 139 11.87 -0.16 11.02
N LEU A 140 10.81 0.41 10.45
CA LEU A 140 9.45 -0.07 10.65
C LEU A 140 9.30 -1.50 10.11
N LYS A 141 8.78 -2.41 10.92
CA LYS A 141 8.56 -3.82 10.52
C LYS A 141 7.31 -4.00 9.67
N ILE A 142 6.33 -3.12 9.85
CA ILE A 142 5.06 -3.15 9.12
C ILE A 142 5.29 -2.58 7.72
N PRO A 143 4.86 -3.26 6.65
CA PRO A 143 4.88 -2.71 5.30
C PRO A 143 4.13 -1.39 5.21
N ASN A 144 4.61 -0.47 4.36
CA ASN A 144 4.00 0.85 4.28
C ASN A 144 3.94 1.38 2.86
N ILE A 145 2.94 2.25 2.63
CA ILE A 145 2.72 2.98 1.39
C ILE A 145 2.78 4.48 1.71
N SER A 146 3.57 5.22 0.94
CA SER A 146 3.53 6.67 0.95
C SER A 146 2.58 7.17 -0.14
N ALA A 147 1.67 8.07 0.23
CA ALA A 147 0.75 8.77 -0.65
C ALA A 147 0.69 10.25 -0.25
N ILE A 148 1.82 10.93 -0.39
CA ILE A 148 2.03 12.32 0.02
C ILE A 148 2.25 13.18 -1.21
N GLY A 149 1.48 14.28 -1.30
CA GLY A 149 1.56 15.19 -2.44
C GLY A 149 0.90 14.65 -3.71
N HIS A 150 1.30 15.21 -4.83
CA HIS A 150 0.87 14.82 -6.18
C HIS A 150 2.02 14.13 -6.94
N ASP A 151 1.78 13.74 -8.17
CA ASP A 151 2.74 13.01 -9.01
C ASP A 151 4.14 13.66 -9.10
N THR A 152 4.20 14.99 -9.06
CA THR A 152 5.45 15.77 -9.18
C THR A 152 6.16 16.01 -7.84
N ASP A 153 5.47 15.87 -6.71
CA ASP A 153 5.95 16.27 -5.40
C ASP A 153 6.54 15.07 -4.65
N TYR A 154 7.83 14.80 -4.86
CA TYR A 154 8.52 13.73 -4.16
C TYR A 154 9.06 14.18 -2.80
N THR A 155 8.76 13.43 -1.76
CA THR A 155 9.35 13.57 -0.44
C THR A 155 10.36 12.46 -0.14
N LEU A 156 11.23 12.63 0.86
CA LEU A 156 12.17 11.58 1.27
C LEU A 156 11.43 10.36 1.85
N LEU A 157 10.22 10.56 2.39
CA LEU A 157 9.36 9.47 2.83
C LEU A 157 8.95 8.56 1.66
N ASP A 158 8.73 9.10 0.47
CA ASP A 158 8.39 8.32 -0.73
C ASP A 158 9.52 7.37 -1.14
N TYR A 159 10.77 7.79 -0.95
CA TYR A 159 11.93 6.97 -1.28
C TYR A 159 12.16 5.82 -0.30
N VAL A 160 11.92 6.05 1.01
CA VAL A 160 12.13 5.03 2.05
C VAL A 160 10.95 4.09 2.20
N SER A 161 9.76 4.49 1.79
CA SER A 161 8.56 3.66 1.85
C SER A 161 8.66 2.44 0.95
N ASP A 162 8.01 1.35 1.34
CA ASP A 162 8.03 0.10 0.58
C ASP A 162 7.36 0.27 -0.79
N LEU A 163 6.37 1.16 -0.87
CA LEU A 163 5.75 1.55 -2.13
C LEU A 163 5.30 3.01 -2.09
N ARG A 164 5.45 3.72 -3.20
CA ARG A 164 4.86 5.04 -3.41
C ARG A 164 3.60 4.94 -4.24
N ALA A 165 2.55 5.63 -3.82
CA ALA A 165 1.35 5.85 -4.59
C ALA A 165 1.23 7.34 -4.99
N PRO A 166 0.81 7.65 -6.21
CA PRO A 166 0.72 9.04 -6.69
C PRO A 166 -0.37 9.86 -5.99
N THR A 167 -1.37 9.18 -5.44
CA THR A 167 -2.48 9.81 -4.72
C THR A 167 -2.95 8.91 -3.57
N PRO A 168 -3.64 9.46 -2.56
CA PRO A 168 -4.26 8.66 -1.49
C PRO A 168 -5.26 7.63 -2.01
N THR A 169 -6.01 7.95 -3.07
CA THR A 169 -6.94 7.02 -3.72
C THR A 169 -6.20 5.86 -4.39
N ALA A 170 -5.09 6.14 -5.08
CA ALA A 170 -4.24 5.11 -5.66
C ALA A 170 -3.62 4.21 -4.58
N ALA A 171 -3.20 4.78 -3.45
CA ALA A 171 -2.72 4.00 -2.30
C ALA A 171 -3.79 3.03 -1.80
N ALA A 172 -5.03 3.48 -1.67
CA ALA A 172 -6.15 2.64 -1.28
C ALA A 172 -6.40 1.49 -2.27
N GLU A 173 -6.29 1.75 -3.57
CA GLU A 173 -6.43 0.72 -4.62
C GLU A 173 -5.32 -0.33 -4.57
N ILE A 174 -4.08 0.11 -4.37
CA ILE A 174 -2.92 -0.77 -4.30
C ILE A 174 -2.93 -1.60 -3.02
N ALA A 175 -3.43 -1.02 -1.92
CA ALA A 175 -3.44 -1.64 -0.60
C ALA A 175 -4.34 -2.87 -0.51
N VAL A 176 -5.38 -2.99 -1.35
CA VAL A 176 -6.36 -4.09 -1.29
C VAL A 176 -6.62 -4.69 -2.67
N PRO A 177 -6.95 -5.98 -2.74
CA PRO A 177 -7.33 -6.62 -3.99
C PRO A 177 -8.72 -6.12 -4.46
N ASP A 178 -9.05 -6.40 -5.71
CA ASP A 178 -10.38 -6.17 -6.26
C ASP A 178 -11.29 -7.37 -5.97
N LYS A 179 -12.37 -7.15 -5.21
CA LYS A 179 -13.32 -8.22 -4.87
C LYS A 179 -13.98 -8.83 -6.11
N ASN A 180 -14.29 -8.02 -7.13
CA ASN A 180 -14.96 -8.52 -8.34
C ASN A 180 -14.03 -9.44 -9.14
N TYR A 181 -12.76 -9.06 -9.23
CA TYR A 181 -11.75 -9.93 -9.83
C TYR A 181 -11.63 -11.27 -9.10
N LEU A 182 -11.61 -11.25 -7.75
CA LEU A 182 -11.54 -12.47 -6.96
C LEU A 182 -12.79 -13.34 -7.11
N LEU A 183 -13.99 -12.74 -7.13
CA LEU A 183 -15.24 -13.45 -7.35
C LEU A 183 -15.27 -14.12 -8.72
N ASN A 184 -14.85 -13.44 -9.76
CA ASN A 184 -14.75 -14.02 -11.10
C ASN A 184 -13.76 -15.20 -11.14
N GLN A 185 -12.59 -15.07 -10.48
CA GLN A 185 -11.64 -16.18 -10.36
C GLN A 185 -12.26 -17.40 -9.66
N ILE A 186 -13.03 -17.19 -8.60
CA ILE A 186 -13.72 -18.28 -7.88
C ILE A 186 -14.74 -18.94 -8.80
N GLN A 187 -15.53 -18.19 -9.55
CA GLN A 187 -16.49 -18.72 -10.52
C GLN A 187 -15.79 -19.55 -11.61
N ASP A 188 -14.72 -19.06 -12.18
CA ASP A 188 -13.93 -19.79 -13.18
C ASP A 188 -13.36 -21.10 -12.63
N LEU A 189 -12.87 -21.08 -11.40
CA LEU A 189 -12.39 -22.29 -10.73
C LEU A 189 -13.52 -23.29 -10.47
N GLN A 190 -14.69 -22.81 -10.09
CA GLN A 190 -15.87 -23.65 -9.89
C GLN A 190 -16.30 -24.33 -11.20
N VAL A 191 -16.33 -23.59 -12.32
CA VAL A 191 -16.65 -24.14 -13.65
C VAL A 191 -15.62 -25.22 -14.03
N LYS A 192 -14.32 -24.95 -13.89
CA LYS A 192 -13.26 -25.92 -14.19
C LYS A 192 -13.34 -27.17 -13.32
N LEU A 193 -13.68 -27.01 -12.04
CA LEU A 193 -13.88 -28.13 -11.14
C LEU A 193 -15.03 -29.03 -11.58
N ASN A 194 -16.19 -28.44 -11.88
CA ASN A 194 -17.36 -29.17 -12.36
C ASN A 194 -17.07 -29.92 -13.65
N GLN A 195 -16.44 -29.27 -14.61
CA GLN A 195 -16.02 -29.92 -15.88
C GLN A 195 -15.07 -31.10 -15.64
N SER A 196 -14.11 -30.94 -14.73
CA SER A 196 -13.18 -32.01 -14.36
C SER A 196 -13.89 -33.20 -13.71
N ILE A 197 -14.88 -32.95 -12.86
CA ILE A 197 -15.69 -33.99 -12.21
C ILE A 197 -16.52 -34.73 -13.27
N GLU A 198 -17.20 -34.01 -14.17
CA GLU A 198 -17.99 -34.60 -15.26
C GLU A 198 -17.14 -35.48 -16.18
N GLN A 199 -15.96 -34.99 -16.60
CA GLN A 199 -15.03 -35.77 -17.42
C GLN A 199 -14.60 -37.06 -16.71
N LYS A 200 -14.31 -36.97 -15.42
CA LYS A 200 -13.92 -38.13 -14.63
C LYS A 200 -15.07 -39.13 -14.48
N TYR A 201 -16.28 -38.62 -14.26
CA TYR A 201 -17.48 -39.44 -14.19
C TYR A 201 -17.70 -40.21 -15.52
N LEU A 202 -17.70 -39.51 -16.65
CA LEU A 202 -17.85 -40.12 -17.97
C LEU A 202 -16.75 -41.16 -18.25
N SER A 203 -15.52 -40.91 -17.86
CA SER A 203 -14.42 -41.87 -18.01
C SER A 203 -14.63 -43.17 -17.22
N ILE A 204 -15.15 -43.04 -15.99
CA ILE A 204 -15.48 -44.19 -15.15
C ILE A 204 -16.68 -44.97 -15.72
N GLU A 205 -17.71 -44.29 -16.19
CA GLU A 205 -18.84 -44.90 -16.85
C GLU A 205 -18.46 -45.71 -18.08
N GLN A 206 -17.62 -45.14 -18.93
CA GLN A 206 -17.06 -45.86 -20.09
C GLN A 206 -16.25 -47.08 -19.67
N LEU A 207 -15.47 -46.99 -18.63
CA LEU A 207 -14.69 -48.10 -18.10
C LEU A 207 -15.61 -49.24 -17.64
N LEU A 208 -16.67 -48.91 -16.87
CA LEU A 208 -17.66 -49.87 -16.40
C LEU A 208 -18.40 -50.56 -17.56
N LEU A 209 -18.76 -49.80 -18.60
CA LEU A 209 -19.37 -50.35 -19.79
C LEU A 209 -18.46 -51.37 -20.50
N ARG A 210 -17.17 -51.02 -20.60
CA ARG A 210 -16.17 -51.94 -21.19
C ARG A 210 -16.06 -53.25 -20.35
N PHE A 211 -15.99 -53.16 -19.04
CA PHE A 211 -15.96 -54.31 -18.14
C PHE A 211 -17.23 -55.15 -18.29
N LYS A 212 -18.40 -54.54 -18.30
CA LYS A 212 -19.71 -55.23 -18.45
C LYS A 212 -19.75 -55.98 -19.79
N ASN A 213 -19.32 -55.39 -20.88
CA ASN A 213 -19.28 -56.03 -22.20
C ASN A 213 -18.28 -57.18 -22.22
N SER A 214 -17.12 -57.07 -21.60
CA SER A 214 -16.14 -58.14 -21.49
C SER A 214 -16.69 -59.34 -20.71
N VAL A 215 -17.35 -59.10 -19.56
CA VAL A 215 -17.98 -60.16 -18.75
C VAL A 215 -19.07 -60.86 -19.54
N ASN A 216 -19.96 -60.14 -20.24
CA ASN A 216 -21.02 -60.73 -21.06
C ASN A 216 -20.45 -61.59 -22.22
N TYR A 217 -19.33 -61.16 -22.84
CA TYR A 217 -18.66 -61.93 -23.86
C TYR A 217 -18.15 -63.29 -23.33
N PHE A 218 -17.51 -63.30 -22.18
CA PHE A 218 -17.06 -64.55 -21.53
C PHE A 218 -18.22 -65.45 -21.13
N SER A 219 -19.35 -64.89 -20.59
CA SER A 219 -20.51 -65.66 -20.20
C SER A 219 -21.27 -66.32 -21.34
N ASN A 220 -21.21 -65.76 -22.55
CA ASN A 220 -21.86 -66.31 -23.74
C ASN A 220 -20.94 -67.26 -24.56
N SER A 221 -19.71 -67.44 -24.14
CA SER A 221 -18.69 -68.29 -24.82
C SER A 221 -18.50 -69.65 -24.09
N ILE A 222 -19.23 -69.86 -22.99
CA ILE A 222 -19.32 -71.10 -22.23
C ILE A 222 -20.70 -71.76 -22.50
#